data_6b1a8aac1cd161207993ed940ea3f932
#
_entry.id   6b1a8aac1cd161207993ed940ea3f932
#
_cell.length_a   1.000
_cell.length_b   1.000
_cell.length_c   1.000
_cell.angle_alpha   90.00
_cell.angle_beta   90.00
_cell.angle_gamma   90.00
#
_symmetry.space_group_name_H-M   'P 1'
#
loop_
_entity.id
_entity.type
_entity.pdbx_description
1 polymer ?
#
loop_
_entity_poly.entity_id
_entity_poly.type
_entity_poly.pdbx_seq_one_letter_code
_entity_poly.pdbx_strand_id
1 'polypeptide(L)' 'MRQVVTGATSQAPAIRPDEVREIRYKLGQSQSEFALMIGVSLATLQAWEDGRHSPDGPAQALLRVAARNPKIVAKALGH' A
#
# COMPACT_ATOMS: atom_id res chain seq x y z
N MET A 1 19.61 -25.76 -8.38
CA MET A 1 19.04 -25.35 -8.09
C MET A 1 18.69 -24.52 -7.76
N ARG A 2 18.80 -24.38 -7.79
CA ARG A 2 18.36 -23.78 -7.48
C ARG A 2 17.71 -23.03 -6.99
N GLN A 3 17.73 -22.79 -6.84
CA GLN A 3 17.06 -22.24 -6.36
C GLN A 3 16.68 -21.44 -5.93
N VAL A 4 17.01 -21.38 -5.88
CA VAL A 4 16.63 -20.88 -5.38
C VAL A 4 16.30 -19.89 -5.26
N VAL A 5 16.51 -19.82 -5.26
CA VAL A 5 16.15 -19.07 -5.09
C VAL A 5 15.43 -18.40 -5.13
N THR A 6 15.62 -18.65 -5.01
CA THR A 6 14.70 -18.08 -5.46
C THR A 6 13.72 -17.25 -4.91
N GLY A 7 13.19 -17.43 -4.21
CA GLY A 7 12.08 -16.70 -3.78
C GLY A 7 12.41 -15.26 -3.43
N ALA A 8 13.45 -15.07 -2.73
CA ALA A 8 13.85 -13.72 -2.33
C ALA A 8 14.09 -12.82 -3.52
N THR A 9 14.64 -13.36 -4.56
CA THR A 9 14.98 -12.57 -5.73
C THR A 9 13.76 -12.18 -6.54
N SER A 10 12.65 -12.88 -6.35
CA SER A 10 11.45 -12.61 -7.12
C SER A 10 10.56 -11.55 -6.49
N GLN A 11 10.91 -11.09 -5.30
CA GLN A 11 10.06 -10.14 -4.59
C GLN A 11 10.22 -8.74 -5.12
N ALA A 12 9.09 -8.07 -5.29
CA ALA A 12 9.09 -6.66 -5.62
C ALA A 12 9.65 -5.87 -4.43
N PRO A 13 10.25 -4.71 -4.67
CA PRO A 13 10.67 -3.82 -3.59
C PRO A 13 9.51 -3.46 -2.68
N ALA A 14 9.78 -3.24 -1.42
CA ALA A 14 8.78 -2.78 -0.48
C ALA A 14 8.22 -1.44 -0.94
N ILE A 15 6.93 -1.23 -0.73
CA ILE A 15 6.31 0.05 -1.04
C ILE A 15 6.90 1.12 -0.13
N ARG A 16 7.24 2.28 -0.69
CA ARG A 16 7.87 3.35 0.08
C ARG A 16 6.82 4.27 0.69
N PRO A 17 7.17 4.99 1.76
CA PRO A 17 6.24 5.95 2.37
C PRO A 17 5.71 6.98 1.39
N ASP A 18 6.54 7.51 0.50
CA ASP A 18 6.09 8.49 -0.49
C ASP A 18 5.12 7.89 -1.49
N GLU A 19 5.26 6.62 -1.80
CA GLU A 19 4.31 5.93 -2.69
C GLU A 19 2.95 5.79 -2.04
N VAL A 20 2.90 5.51 -0.74
CA VAL A 20 1.63 5.42 -0.01
C VAL A 20 0.92 6.78 -0.06
N ARG A 21 1.64 7.85 0.22
CA ARG A 21 1.07 9.20 0.15
C ARG A 21 0.58 9.53 -1.26
N GLU A 22 1.33 9.15 -2.27
CA GLU A 22 0.97 9.45 -3.65
C GLU A 22 -0.32 8.77 -4.07
N ILE A 23 -0.51 7.51 -3.67
CA ILE A 23 -1.77 6.80 -3.95
C ILE A 23 -2.94 7.59 -3.37
N ARG A 24 -2.79 8.00 -2.12
CA ARG A 24 -3.82 8.75 -1.42
C ARG A 24 -4.13 10.07 -2.11
N TYR A 25 -3.09 10.81 -2.52
CA TYR A 25 -3.26 12.08 -3.23
C TYR A 25 -3.97 11.89 -4.56
N LYS A 26 -3.67 10.84 -5.29
CA LYS A 26 -4.33 10.58 -6.57
C LYS A 26 -5.82 10.32 -6.40
N LEU A 27 -6.21 9.82 -5.24
CA LEU A 27 -7.62 9.58 -4.93
C LEU A 27 -8.28 10.79 -4.28
N GLY A 28 -7.52 11.84 -3.97
CA GLY A 28 -8.05 13.02 -3.30
C GLY A 28 -8.55 12.74 -1.90
N GLN A 29 -7.97 11.78 -1.21
CA GLN A 29 -8.44 11.35 0.10
C GLN A 29 -7.56 11.87 1.22
N SER A 30 -8.19 12.16 2.35
CA SER A 30 -7.45 12.42 3.59
C SER A 30 -6.88 11.11 4.13
N GLN A 31 -5.98 11.21 5.11
CA GLN A 31 -5.45 10.02 5.77
C GLN A 31 -6.59 9.20 6.39
N SER A 32 -7.53 9.84 7.05
CA SER A 32 -8.65 9.15 7.68
C SER A 32 -9.50 8.42 6.66
N GLU A 33 -9.78 9.07 5.54
CA GLU A 33 -10.58 8.45 4.47
C GLU A 33 -9.88 7.26 3.86
N PHE A 34 -8.60 7.41 3.59
CA PHE A 34 -7.83 6.33 2.98
C PHE A 34 -7.68 5.14 3.93
N ALA A 35 -7.38 5.41 5.20
CA ALA A 35 -7.27 4.35 6.21
C ALA A 35 -8.57 3.56 6.32
N LEU A 36 -9.69 4.29 6.37
CA LEU A 36 -11.01 3.65 6.42
C LEU A 36 -11.25 2.77 5.20
N MET A 37 -10.92 3.28 4.03
CA MET A 37 -11.15 2.56 2.79
C MET A 37 -10.38 1.25 2.74
N ILE A 38 -9.09 1.27 3.12
CA ILE A 38 -8.26 0.07 3.03
C ILE A 38 -8.32 -0.80 4.30
N GLY A 39 -9.05 -0.36 5.31
CA GLY A 39 -9.31 -1.21 6.47
C GLY A 39 -8.20 -1.23 7.52
N VAL A 40 -7.47 -0.13 7.65
CA VAL A 40 -6.43 -0.02 8.69
C VAL A 40 -6.72 1.16 9.60
N SER A 41 -6.08 1.19 10.77
CA SER A 41 -6.24 2.33 11.66
C SER A 41 -5.50 3.54 11.08
N LEU A 42 -5.95 4.73 11.49
CA LEU A 42 -5.27 5.96 11.11
C LEU A 42 -3.81 5.94 11.58
N ALA A 43 -3.58 5.46 12.80
CA ALA A 43 -2.21 5.40 13.33
C ALA A 43 -1.33 4.48 12.48
N THR A 44 -1.86 3.38 12.00
CA THR A 44 -1.12 2.47 11.13
C THR A 44 -0.75 3.15 9.81
N LEU A 45 -1.71 3.84 9.19
CA LEU A 45 -1.43 4.55 7.94
C LEU A 45 -0.39 5.64 8.16
N GLN A 46 -0.52 6.40 9.25
CA GLN A 46 0.45 7.44 9.56
C GLN A 46 1.85 6.86 9.72
N ALA A 47 1.97 5.72 10.39
CA ALA A 47 3.27 5.06 10.55
C ALA A 47 3.87 4.64 9.20
N TRP A 48 3.04 4.16 8.28
CA TRP A 48 3.50 3.83 6.93
C TRP A 48 3.98 5.07 6.19
N GLU A 49 3.23 6.16 6.27
CA GLU A 49 3.57 7.40 5.56
C GLU A 49 4.77 8.12 6.15
N ASP A 50 5.03 7.88 7.44
CA ASP A 50 6.20 8.45 8.12
C ASP A 50 7.44 7.56 8.05
N GLY A 51 7.29 6.34 7.55
CA GLY A 51 8.41 5.40 7.47
C GLY A 51 8.75 4.70 8.77
N ARG A 52 7.90 4.80 9.80
CA ARG A 52 8.13 4.13 11.08
C ARG A 52 7.85 2.64 11.02
N HIS A 53 6.90 2.25 10.18
CA HIS A 53 6.55 0.85 9.93
C HIS A 53 6.30 0.66 8.45
N SER A 54 6.53 -0.53 7.97
CA SER A 54 6.21 -0.89 6.59
C SER A 54 4.92 -1.70 6.54
N PRO A 55 4.13 -1.56 5.47
CA PRO A 55 2.97 -2.44 5.29
C PRO A 55 3.41 -3.89 5.25
N ASP A 56 2.61 -4.77 5.86
CA ASP A 56 2.85 -6.21 5.81
C ASP A 56 2.46 -6.77 4.44
N GLY A 57 2.63 -8.08 4.26
CA GLY A 57 2.44 -8.73 2.97
C GLY A 57 1.13 -8.40 2.28
N PRO A 58 -0.03 -8.68 2.89
CA PRO A 58 -1.32 -8.38 2.25
C PRO A 58 -1.53 -6.89 2.00
N ALA A 59 -1.17 -6.04 2.95
CA ALA A 59 -1.30 -4.61 2.79
C ALA A 59 -0.38 -4.10 1.68
N GLN A 60 0.82 -4.63 1.63
CA GLN A 60 1.76 -4.24 0.59
C GLN A 60 1.26 -4.65 -0.80
N ALA A 61 0.69 -5.83 -0.92
CA ALA A 61 0.10 -6.28 -2.17
C ALA A 61 -1.03 -5.35 -2.61
N LEU A 62 -1.93 -4.99 -1.69
CA LEU A 62 -3.02 -4.07 -1.99
C LEU A 62 -2.48 -2.71 -2.44
N LEU A 63 -1.49 -2.19 -1.74
CA LEU A 63 -0.92 -0.89 -2.09
C LEU A 63 -0.21 -0.91 -3.44
N ARG A 64 0.43 -2.02 -3.80
CA ARG A 64 1.02 -2.14 -5.13
C ARG A 64 -0.03 -2.09 -6.23
N VAL A 65 -1.15 -2.77 -6.02
CA VAL A 65 -2.26 -2.71 -6.98
C VAL A 65 -2.81 -1.28 -7.05
N ALA A 66 -2.99 -0.66 -5.89
CA ALA A 66 -3.51 0.71 -5.82
C ALA A 66 -2.56 1.72 -6.49
N ALA A 67 -1.26 1.48 -6.40
CA ALA A 67 -0.28 2.36 -7.06
C ALA A 67 -0.45 2.34 -8.57
N ARG A 68 -0.81 1.19 -9.13
CA ARG A 68 -1.02 1.06 -10.57
C ARG A 68 -2.38 1.53 -11.02
N ASN A 69 -3.39 1.32 -10.18
CA ASN A 69 -4.77 1.58 -10.55
C ASN A 69 -5.57 2.08 -9.36
N PRO A 70 -5.28 3.32 -8.89
CA PRO A 70 -5.92 3.80 -7.66
C PRO A 70 -7.45 3.86 -7.79
N LYS A 71 -7.95 4.27 -8.94
CA LYS A 71 -9.40 4.41 -9.12
C LYS A 71 -10.13 3.06 -9.10
N ILE A 72 -9.51 2.03 -9.67
CA ILE A 72 -10.10 0.70 -9.67
C ILE A 72 -10.17 0.16 -8.25
N VAL A 73 -9.11 0.36 -7.48
CA VAL A 73 -9.08 -0.09 -6.09
C VAL A 73 -10.13 0.65 -5.27
N ALA A 74 -10.23 1.97 -5.42
CA ALA A 74 -11.23 2.75 -4.70
C ALA A 74 -12.63 2.28 -5.04
N LYS A 75 -12.90 2.03 -6.30
CA LYS A 75 -14.20 1.55 -6.75
C LYS A 75 -14.51 0.16 -6.19
N ALA A 76 -13.52 -0.73 -6.20
CA ALA A 76 -13.69 -2.09 -5.69
C ALA A 76 -13.92 -2.10 -4.18
N LEU A 77 -13.36 -1.14 -3.46
CA LEU A 77 -13.48 -1.06 -2.00
C LEU A 77 -14.66 -0.19 -1.56
N GLY A 78 -15.51 0.21 -2.48
CA GLY A 78 -16.76 0.88 -2.12
C GLY A 78 -16.70 2.40 -2.12
N HIS A 79 -15.74 2.94 -2.78
CA HIS A 79 -15.63 4.39 -2.93
C HIS A 79 -15.84 4.80 -4.39
#